data_f51f18d3b4430febedb78061a17f14a2
#
_entry.id   f51f18d3b4430febedb78061a17f14a2
#
_cell.length_a   1.000
_cell.length_b   1.000
_cell.length_c   1.000
_cell.angle_alpha   90.00
_cell.angle_beta   90.00
_cell.angle_gamma   90.00
#
_symmetry.space_group_name_H-M   'P 1'
#
loop_
_entity.id
_entity.type
_entity.pdbx_description
1 polymer ?
#
loop_
_entity_poly.entity_id
_entity_poly.type
_entity_poly.pdbx_seq_one_letter_code
_entity_poly.pdbx_strand_id
1 'polypeptide(L)'
;MIIDVRGNPGGSKNILLTLMPYFLKPGDPMRIIEFSAYRKPMELPKPMPDGFNMSTMSAQPVTSSHWKTDGQRKYIGDAIKAFKPTWALPAGKFSDLYVLAFDSTMNPEAYYYEKPLIILQDSGSFSASDIFLGGFKGLPNTTLMGTASGGGNGWMDSYTLPNTGLEVVLCQTAKFRPSGEPFDGLGVPPDVVMEATPRDRMGKSDSVLDAALLRLAK
;
A
#
# COMPACT_ATOMS: atom_id res chain seq x y z
N MET A 1 4.56 -20.34 0.20
CA MET A 1 4.24 -19.64 1.48
C MET A 1 2.86 -19.00 1.35
N ILE A 2 2.10 -18.91 2.46
CA ILE A 2 0.85 -18.13 2.52
C ILE A 2 1.04 -17.04 3.57
N ILE A 3 0.63 -15.82 3.24
CA ILE A 3 0.48 -14.69 4.17
C ILE A 3 -1.00 -14.34 4.22
N ASP A 4 -1.61 -14.36 5.39
CA ASP A 4 -3.01 -14.05 5.57
C ASP A 4 -3.16 -12.65 6.21
N VAL A 5 -3.74 -11.72 5.45
CA VAL A 5 -4.04 -10.36 5.92
C VAL A 5 -5.54 -10.06 5.90
N ARG A 6 -6.39 -11.09 5.80
CA ARG A 6 -7.84 -10.94 5.89
C ARG A 6 -8.22 -10.36 7.26
N GLY A 7 -9.15 -9.42 7.26
CA GLY A 7 -9.60 -8.74 8.48
C GLY A 7 -8.55 -7.89 9.18
N ASN A 8 -7.38 -7.66 8.58
CA ASN A 8 -6.34 -6.80 9.17
C ASN A 8 -6.64 -5.32 8.88
N PRO A 9 -7.06 -4.52 9.88
CA PRO A 9 -7.47 -3.13 9.66
C PRO A 9 -6.30 -2.17 9.37
N GLY A 10 -5.07 -2.69 9.31
CA GLY A 10 -3.87 -1.90 9.09
C GLY A 10 -3.12 -1.60 10.37
N GLY A 11 -2.48 -0.45 10.44
CA GLY A 11 -1.58 -0.04 11.53
C GLY A 11 -0.25 0.47 11.01
N SER A 12 0.87 -0.09 11.52
CA SER A 12 2.20 0.34 11.10
C SER A 12 2.60 -0.26 9.75
N LYS A 13 3.12 0.58 8.87
CA LYS A 13 3.74 0.17 7.60
C LYS A 13 5.18 -0.33 7.76
N ASN A 14 5.76 -0.30 8.97
CA ASN A 14 7.17 -0.61 9.22
C ASN A 14 7.53 -2.04 8.78
N ILE A 15 6.57 -2.95 8.83
CA ILE A 15 6.76 -4.32 8.33
C ILE A 15 7.24 -4.36 6.87
N LEU A 16 6.83 -3.38 6.05
CA LEU A 16 7.23 -3.31 4.64
C LEU A 16 8.73 -3.03 4.48
N LEU A 17 9.33 -2.22 5.36
CA LEU A 17 10.79 -1.96 5.30
C LEU A 17 11.59 -3.24 5.52
N THR A 18 11.10 -4.10 6.41
CA THR A 18 11.77 -5.36 6.72
C THR A 18 11.45 -6.44 5.69
N LEU A 19 10.19 -6.54 5.28
CA LEU A 19 9.70 -7.69 4.54
C LEU A 19 9.86 -7.54 3.01
N MET A 20 9.56 -6.35 2.45
CA MET A 20 9.58 -6.16 1.00
C MET A 20 10.91 -6.54 0.34
N PRO A 21 12.10 -6.21 0.90
CA PRO A 21 13.37 -6.56 0.29
C PRO A 21 13.57 -8.05 0.03
N TYR A 22 12.92 -8.95 0.80
CA TYR A 22 12.98 -10.39 0.56
C TYR A 22 12.27 -10.83 -0.74
N PHE A 23 11.39 -10.00 -1.27
CA PHE A 23 10.58 -10.30 -2.47
C PHE A 23 10.99 -9.46 -3.68
N LEU A 24 12.01 -8.61 -3.52
CA LEU A 24 12.55 -7.78 -4.59
C LEU A 24 13.88 -8.37 -5.07
N LYS A 25 13.92 -8.73 -6.34
CA LYS A 25 15.13 -9.33 -6.91
C LYS A 25 16.26 -8.30 -6.95
N PRO A 26 17.47 -8.65 -6.48
CA PRO A 26 18.63 -7.79 -6.58
C PRO A 26 18.90 -7.37 -8.04
N GLY A 27 19.08 -6.07 -8.25
CA GLY A 27 19.31 -5.50 -9.58
C GLY A 27 18.05 -5.09 -10.34
N ASP A 28 16.87 -5.50 -9.88
CA ASP A 28 15.62 -4.98 -10.47
C ASP A 28 15.41 -3.50 -10.10
N PRO A 29 14.66 -2.75 -10.94
CA PRO A 29 14.27 -1.38 -10.62
C PRO A 29 13.51 -1.32 -9.29
N MET A 30 13.55 -0.13 -8.65
CA MET A 30 12.76 0.12 -7.45
C MET A 30 11.28 -0.20 -7.68
N ARG A 31 10.66 -0.85 -6.70
CA ARG A 31 9.24 -1.15 -6.68
C ARG A 31 8.47 0.06 -6.18
N ILE A 32 7.80 0.78 -7.08
CA ILE A 32 6.86 1.84 -6.71
C ILE A 32 5.56 1.19 -6.25
N ILE A 33 5.06 1.60 -5.08
CA ILE A 33 3.83 1.11 -4.48
C ILE A 33 2.72 2.15 -4.60
N GLU A 34 3.07 3.43 -4.40
CA GLU A 34 2.09 4.49 -4.25
C GLU A 34 2.61 5.80 -4.85
N PHE A 35 1.73 6.52 -5.55
CA PHE A 35 1.85 7.94 -5.83
C PHE A 35 0.85 8.69 -4.96
N SER A 36 1.30 9.71 -4.24
CA SER A 36 0.46 10.49 -3.32
C SER A 36 0.53 11.96 -3.62
N ALA A 37 -0.61 12.66 -3.48
CA ALA A 37 -0.67 14.11 -3.46
C ALA A 37 -1.42 14.58 -2.21
N TYR A 38 -0.94 15.63 -1.58
CA TYR A 38 -1.49 16.18 -0.35
C TYR A 38 -2.35 17.40 -0.66
N ARG A 39 -3.50 17.50 -0.03
CA ARG A 39 -4.39 18.66 -0.17
C ARG A 39 -3.71 19.93 0.36
N LYS A 40 -3.87 21.06 -0.34
CA LYS A 40 -3.36 22.37 0.10
C LYS A 40 -4.43 23.16 0.85
N PRO A 41 -4.06 23.98 1.89
CA PRO A 41 -2.72 24.09 2.44
C PRO A 41 -2.28 22.78 3.08
N MET A 42 -1.00 22.40 2.92
CA MET A 42 -0.46 21.17 3.46
C MET A 42 0.09 21.45 4.86
N GLU A 43 -0.55 20.90 5.88
CA GLU A 43 0.05 20.73 7.19
C GLU A 43 0.64 19.31 7.23
N LEU A 44 1.96 19.21 7.28
CA LEU A 44 2.59 17.90 7.47
C LEU A 44 2.20 17.37 8.85
N PRO A 45 1.93 16.05 8.97
CA PRO A 45 1.65 15.44 10.26
C PRO A 45 2.74 15.76 11.26
N LYS A 46 2.38 16.25 12.43
CA LYS A 46 3.32 16.43 13.53
C LYS A 46 3.89 15.07 13.93
N PRO A 47 5.18 15.00 14.36
CA PRO A 47 5.73 13.76 14.89
C PRO A 47 4.83 13.22 16.00
N MET A 48 4.54 11.92 15.94
CA MET A 48 3.76 11.27 16.99
C MET A 48 4.56 11.26 18.31
N PRO A 49 3.87 11.43 19.47
CA PRO A 49 4.55 11.54 20.78
C PRO A 49 5.36 10.31 21.18
N ASP A 50 5.08 9.15 20.60
CA ASP A 50 5.73 7.87 20.86
C ASP A 50 7.05 7.66 20.09
N GLY A 51 7.55 8.69 19.41
CA GLY A 51 8.75 8.59 18.58
C GLY A 51 8.55 7.84 17.26
N PHE A 52 7.31 7.51 16.92
CA PHE A 52 6.98 6.89 15.66
C PHE A 52 7.32 7.86 14.50
N ASN A 53 8.37 7.53 13.77
CA ASN A 53 8.82 8.35 12.66
C ASN A 53 8.06 7.98 11.37
N MET A 54 6.97 8.68 11.12
CA MET A 54 6.19 8.51 9.89
C MET A 54 6.97 8.91 8.63
N SER A 55 8.09 9.64 8.77
CA SER A 55 8.84 10.17 7.62
C SER A 55 9.47 9.07 6.75
N THR A 56 9.90 7.97 7.33
CA THR A 56 10.54 6.86 6.59
C THR A 56 9.54 5.97 5.84
N MET A 57 8.27 5.96 6.31
CA MET A 57 7.19 5.14 5.75
C MET A 57 6.15 5.95 4.97
N SER A 58 6.38 7.25 4.82
CA SER A 58 5.56 8.12 3.99
C SER A 58 6.11 8.18 2.57
N ALA A 59 5.24 8.43 1.61
CA ALA A 59 5.67 8.77 0.27
C ALA A 59 6.60 10.00 0.30
N GLN A 60 7.63 9.99 -0.52
CA GLN A 60 8.71 10.98 -0.52
C GLN A 60 8.69 11.80 -1.81
N PRO A 61 8.96 13.12 -1.77
CA PRO A 61 9.15 13.90 -2.98
C PRO A 61 10.43 13.48 -3.69
N VAL A 62 10.55 13.77 -4.98
CA VAL A 62 11.75 13.44 -5.77
C VAL A 62 13.01 14.08 -5.20
N THR A 63 12.88 15.22 -4.52
CA THR A 63 14.00 15.97 -3.89
C THR A 63 14.42 15.40 -2.53
N SER A 64 13.75 14.37 -2.02
CA SER A 64 14.04 13.82 -0.70
C SER A 64 15.44 13.21 -0.62
N SER A 65 16.11 13.40 0.53
CA SER A 65 17.35 12.70 0.88
C SER A 65 17.15 11.20 1.15
N HIS A 66 15.91 10.73 1.13
CA HIS A 66 15.56 9.32 1.16
C HIS A 66 16.17 8.57 -0.04
N TRP A 67 16.17 9.20 -1.22
CA TRP A 67 16.80 8.67 -2.43
C TRP A 67 18.31 8.87 -2.36
N LYS A 68 19.05 7.78 -2.11
CA LYS A 68 20.50 7.84 -1.80
C LYS A 68 21.36 8.09 -3.03
N THR A 69 20.91 7.69 -4.22
CA THR A 69 21.67 7.79 -5.46
C THR A 69 20.98 8.66 -6.50
N ASP A 70 21.75 9.21 -7.43
CA ASP A 70 21.21 9.95 -8.58
C ASP A 70 20.35 9.06 -9.48
N GLY A 71 20.71 7.77 -9.57
CA GLY A 71 19.90 6.77 -10.28
C GLY A 71 18.52 6.61 -9.71
N GLN A 72 18.40 6.52 -8.37
CA GLN A 72 17.12 6.46 -7.67
C GLN A 72 16.29 7.73 -7.92
N ARG A 73 16.91 8.92 -7.76
CA ARG A 73 16.22 10.21 -8.01
C ARG A 73 15.74 10.32 -9.44
N LYS A 74 16.57 9.94 -10.41
CA LYS A 74 16.19 9.92 -11.83
C LYS A 74 15.02 8.97 -12.08
N TYR A 75 15.08 7.74 -11.57
CA TYR A 75 14.03 6.74 -11.71
C TYR A 75 12.69 7.26 -11.19
N ILE A 76 12.67 7.80 -9.97
CA ILE A 76 11.46 8.38 -9.36
C ILE A 76 10.95 9.58 -10.15
N GLY A 77 11.84 10.47 -10.60
CA GLY A 77 11.47 11.63 -11.41
C GLY A 77 10.85 11.26 -12.75
N ASP A 78 11.40 10.25 -13.42
CA ASP A 78 10.86 9.74 -14.68
C ASP A 78 9.51 9.04 -14.46
N ALA A 79 9.37 8.28 -13.37
CA ALA A 79 8.10 7.66 -12.99
C ALA A 79 7.00 8.70 -12.71
N ILE A 80 7.31 9.79 -11.99
CA ILE A 80 6.35 10.88 -11.75
C ILE A 80 5.91 11.52 -13.08
N LYS A 81 6.83 11.77 -14.00
CA LYS A 81 6.50 12.35 -15.33
C LYS A 81 5.63 11.44 -16.17
N ALA A 82 5.86 10.13 -16.10
CA ALA A 82 5.10 9.13 -16.84
C ALA A 82 3.74 8.81 -16.21
N PHE A 83 3.57 9.10 -14.91
CA PHE A 83 2.38 8.74 -14.16
C PHE A 83 1.14 9.48 -14.65
N LYS A 84 0.06 8.73 -14.85
CA LYS A 84 -1.24 9.25 -15.28
C LYS A 84 -2.34 8.72 -14.36
N PRO A 85 -2.81 9.52 -13.39
CA PRO A 85 -3.92 9.11 -12.55
C PRO A 85 -5.21 9.00 -13.37
N THR A 86 -6.05 8.04 -13.04
CA THR A 86 -7.38 7.88 -13.63
C THR A 86 -8.37 8.94 -13.13
N TRP A 87 -8.04 9.59 -12.03
CA TRP A 87 -8.76 10.72 -11.47
C TRP A 87 -7.88 11.97 -11.49
N ALA A 88 -8.29 12.97 -12.28
CA ALA A 88 -7.55 14.23 -12.37
C ALA A 88 -7.66 15.04 -11.07
N LEU A 89 -6.50 15.35 -10.48
CA LEU A 89 -6.44 16.21 -9.30
C LEU A 89 -6.84 17.65 -9.68
N PRO A 90 -7.75 18.31 -8.92
CA PRO A 90 -8.11 19.69 -9.14
C PRO A 90 -6.89 20.63 -9.09
N ALA A 91 -6.73 21.45 -10.12
CA ALA A 91 -5.58 22.35 -10.27
C ALA A 91 -5.42 23.26 -9.04
N GLY A 92 -4.18 23.36 -8.52
CA GLY A 92 -3.83 24.21 -7.39
C GLY A 92 -4.33 23.72 -6.03
N LYS A 93 -5.09 22.63 -5.95
CA LYS A 93 -5.65 22.11 -4.69
C LYS A 93 -4.79 21.03 -4.05
N PHE A 94 -3.83 20.49 -4.77
CA PHE A 94 -2.93 19.44 -4.28
C PHE A 94 -1.46 19.82 -4.50
N SER A 95 -0.58 19.16 -3.74
CA SER A 95 0.86 19.24 -3.90
C SER A 95 1.32 18.57 -5.19
N ASP A 96 2.60 18.69 -5.51
CA ASP A 96 3.28 17.77 -6.41
C ASP A 96 3.20 16.33 -5.89
N LEU A 97 3.48 15.36 -6.76
CA LEU A 97 3.42 13.95 -6.41
C LEU A 97 4.61 13.54 -5.52
N TYR A 98 4.28 12.73 -4.54
CA TYR A 98 5.19 12.00 -3.66
C TYR A 98 5.12 10.52 -4.03
N VAL A 99 6.19 9.78 -3.81
CA VAL A 99 6.29 8.37 -4.18
C VAL A 99 6.69 7.52 -2.98
N LEU A 100 6.01 6.41 -2.78
CA LEU A 100 6.45 5.33 -1.90
C LEU A 100 7.03 4.22 -2.76
N ALA A 101 8.31 3.93 -2.57
CA ALA A 101 9.02 2.90 -3.33
C ALA A 101 10.03 2.17 -2.46
N PHE A 102 10.32 0.92 -2.84
CA PHE A 102 11.27 0.04 -2.17
C PHE A 102 12.22 -0.58 -3.18
N ASP A 103 13.40 -0.95 -2.72
CA ASP A 103 14.34 -1.81 -3.45
C ASP A 103 14.95 -2.88 -2.54
N SER A 104 15.64 -3.84 -3.14
CA SER A 104 16.25 -4.96 -2.42
C SER A 104 17.37 -4.53 -1.46
N THR A 105 17.91 -3.33 -1.61
CA THR A 105 19.05 -2.83 -0.79
C THR A 105 18.61 -2.22 0.54
N MET A 106 17.31 -1.99 0.74
CA MET A 106 16.77 -1.40 1.98
C MET A 106 16.93 -2.30 3.20
N ASN A 107 17.07 -3.61 2.99
CA ASN A 107 17.48 -4.56 4.03
C ASN A 107 18.67 -5.39 3.51
N PRO A 108 19.92 -5.04 3.87
CA PRO A 108 21.12 -5.75 3.39
C PRO A 108 21.19 -7.23 3.78
N GLU A 109 20.43 -7.65 4.79
CA GLU A 109 20.38 -9.04 5.25
C GLU A 109 19.31 -9.86 4.51
N ALA A 110 18.46 -9.22 3.70
CA ALA A 110 17.42 -9.91 2.97
C ALA A 110 18.03 -10.77 1.85
N TYR A 111 17.53 -11.99 1.73
CA TYR A 111 17.75 -12.85 0.56
C TYR A 111 16.51 -12.85 -0.32
N TYR A 112 16.67 -13.03 -1.61
CA TYR A 112 15.54 -13.08 -2.54
C TYR A 112 14.76 -14.40 -2.40
N TYR A 113 13.47 -14.28 -2.06
CA TYR A 113 12.56 -15.42 -1.94
C TYR A 113 11.90 -15.72 -3.28
N GLU A 114 12.32 -16.80 -3.93
CA GLU A 114 11.90 -17.16 -5.29
C GLU A 114 10.68 -18.11 -5.36
N LYS A 115 10.27 -18.65 -4.21
CA LYS A 115 9.17 -19.63 -4.18
C LYS A 115 7.80 -18.96 -4.28
N PRO A 116 6.76 -19.70 -4.73
CA PRO A 116 5.41 -19.16 -4.79
C PRO A 116 4.93 -18.58 -3.44
N LEU A 117 4.31 -17.39 -3.53
CA LEU A 117 3.67 -16.68 -2.43
C LEU A 117 2.20 -16.47 -2.77
N ILE A 118 1.31 -16.84 -1.86
CA ILE A 118 -0.11 -16.46 -1.92
C ILE A 118 -0.40 -15.54 -0.75
N ILE A 119 -1.07 -14.43 -1.02
CA ILE A 119 -1.53 -13.49 0.02
C ILE A 119 -3.05 -13.50 0.03
N LEU A 120 -3.63 -13.89 1.16
CA LEU A 120 -5.07 -13.88 1.36
C LEU A 120 -5.51 -12.50 1.83
N GLN A 121 -6.54 -11.97 1.18
CA GLN A 121 -7.07 -10.63 1.44
C GLN A 121 -8.60 -10.61 1.39
N ASP A 122 -9.19 -9.63 2.06
CA ASP A 122 -10.62 -9.33 2.00
C ASP A 122 -10.89 -7.83 2.23
N SER A 123 -12.15 -7.42 2.27
CA SER A 123 -12.55 -6.04 2.52
C SER A 123 -12.19 -5.51 3.92
N GLY A 124 -11.85 -6.38 4.85
CA GLY A 124 -11.30 -6.03 6.18
C GLY A 124 -9.81 -5.73 6.15
N SER A 125 -9.11 -6.06 5.05
CA SER A 125 -7.71 -5.66 4.81
C SER A 125 -7.70 -4.18 4.45
N PHE A 126 -7.33 -3.29 5.40
CA PHE A 126 -7.55 -1.86 5.27
C PHE A 126 -6.30 -1.04 5.63
N SER A 127 -6.20 0.21 5.21
CA SER A 127 -5.15 1.16 5.59
C SER A 127 -3.73 0.65 5.25
N ALA A 128 -2.86 0.38 6.24
CA ALA A 128 -1.53 -0.14 5.99
C ALA A 128 -1.55 -1.49 5.25
N SER A 129 -2.62 -2.28 5.38
CA SER A 129 -2.80 -3.52 4.63
C SER A 129 -3.09 -3.28 3.15
N ASP A 130 -3.77 -2.18 2.77
CA ASP A 130 -3.91 -1.77 1.36
C ASP A 130 -2.53 -1.51 0.74
N ILE A 131 -1.66 -0.78 1.46
CA ILE A 131 -0.30 -0.48 1.00
C ILE A 131 0.54 -1.76 0.90
N PHE A 132 0.42 -2.66 1.88
CA PHE A 132 1.07 -3.97 1.85
C PHE A 132 0.66 -4.73 0.59
N LEU A 133 -0.63 -4.89 0.35
CA LEU A 133 -1.16 -5.58 -0.82
C LEU A 133 -0.73 -4.90 -2.14
N GLY A 134 -0.78 -3.57 -2.19
CA GLY A 134 -0.29 -2.80 -3.34
C GLY A 134 1.19 -3.04 -3.64
N GLY A 135 2.00 -3.22 -2.60
CA GLY A 135 3.42 -3.55 -2.73
C GLY A 135 3.64 -4.92 -3.39
N PHE A 136 2.83 -5.89 -3.03
CA PHE A 136 2.95 -7.25 -3.54
C PHE A 136 2.20 -7.51 -4.86
N LYS A 137 1.22 -6.68 -5.21
CA LYS A 137 0.42 -6.84 -6.43
C LYS A 137 1.29 -6.82 -7.69
N GLY A 138 1.27 -7.93 -8.43
CA GLY A 138 2.04 -8.07 -9.68
C GLY A 138 3.54 -8.33 -9.49
N LEU A 139 4.02 -8.68 -8.30
CA LEU A 139 5.35 -9.24 -8.13
C LEU A 139 5.42 -10.65 -8.74
N PRO A 140 6.58 -11.06 -9.30
CA PRO A 140 6.79 -12.43 -9.73
C PRO A 140 6.48 -13.42 -8.62
N ASN A 141 5.94 -14.58 -8.97
CA ASN A 141 5.60 -15.67 -8.05
C ASN A 141 4.62 -15.31 -6.92
N THR A 142 4.00 -14.13 -6.97
CA THR A 142 3.03 -13.69 -5.98
C THR A 142 1.61 -13.71 -6.56
N THR A 143 0.66 -14.24 -5.78
CA THR A 143 -0.77 -14.24 -6.12
C THR A 143 -1.55 -13.65 -4.95
N LEU A 144 -2.31 -12.60 -5.20
CA LEU A 144 -3.29 -12.07 -4.24
C LEU A 144 -4.61 -12.83 -4.44
N MET A 145 -5.19 -13.37 -3.36
CA MET A 145 -6.38 -14.22 -3.42
C MET A 145 -7.43 -13.81 -2.39
N GLY A 146 -8.69 -13.76 -2.81
CA GLY A 146 -9.81 -13.36 -1.97
C GLY A 146 -10.71 -12.34 -2.63
N THR A 147 -11.11 -11.29 -1.92
CA THR A 147 -11.85 -10.14 -2.45
C THR A 147 -11.00 -8.88 -2.41
N ALA A 148 -11.45 -7.78 -3.04
CA ALA A 148 -10.74 -6.51 -2.96
C ALA A 148 -10.55 -6.07 -1.51
N SER A 149 -9.42 -5.43 -1.22
CA SER A 149 -9.16 -4.83 0.09
C SER A 149 -10.06 -3.61 0.35
N GLY A 150 -10.07 -3.08 1.57
CA GLY A 150 -11.04 -2.07 1.98
C GLY A 150 -10.87 -0.68 1.36
N GLY A 151 -9.66 -0.35 0.87
CA GLY A 151 -9.44 0.89 0.12
C GLY A 151 -9.58 2.16 0.94
N GLY A 152 -8.79 2.30 2.00
CA GLY A 152 -8.79 3.52 2.81
C GLY A 152 -7.45 3.73 3.51
N ASN A 153 -6.48 4.29 2.82
CA ASN A 153 -5.13 4.45 3.33
C ASN A 153 -4.64 5.91 3.37
N GLY A 154 -5.52 6.86 3.08
CA GLY A 154 -5.20 8.28 3.07
C GLY A 154 -4.94 8.85 4.47
N TRP A 155 -4.19 9.95 4.53
CA TRP A 155 -4.10 10.76 5.74
C TRP A 155 -5.44 11.47 6.00
N MET A 156 -5.89 11.45 7.24
CA MET A 156 -7.19 12.00 7.63
C MET A 156 -7.03 13.09 8.69
N ASP A 157 -7.85 14.14 8.59
CA ASP A 157 -8.04 15.14 9.63
C ASP A 157 -9.47 15.12 10.12
N SER A 158 -9.64 15.42 11.41
CA SER A 158 -10.94 15.52 12.06
C SER A 158 -11.38 16.98 12.20
N TYR A 159 -12.64 17.23 11.95
CA TYR A 159 -13.29 18.54 12.07
C TYR A 159 -14.54 18.42 12.94
N THR A 160 -14.58 19.15 14.04
CA THR A 160 -15.78 19.20 14.88
C THR A 160 -16.71 20.29 14.37
N LEU A 161 -17.96 19.94 14.04
CA LEU A 161 -18.98 20.89 13.63
C LEU A 161 -19.44 21.71 14.84
N PRO A 162 -19.35 23.06 14.81
CA PRO A 162 -19.50 23.90 16.00
C PRO A 162 -20.89 23.85 16.59
N ASN A 163 -21.94 23.64 15.79
CA ASN A 163 -23.32 23.68 16.25
C ASN A 163 -23.87 22.35 16.78
N THR A 164 -23.26 21.24 16.37
CA THR A 164 -23.76 19.89 16.69
C THR A 164 -22.77 19.06 17.51
N GLY A 165 -21.48 19.44 17.55
CA GLY A 165 -20.42 18.67 18.16
C GLY A 165 -20.06 17.39 17.37
N LEU A 166 -20.65 17.18 16.20
CA LEU A 166 -20.31 16.02 15.36
C LEU A 166 -18.89 16.15 14.82
N GLU A 167 -18.14 15.05 14.92
CA GLU A 167 -16.82 14.94 14.31
C GLU A 167 -16.96 14.41 12.88
N VAL A 168 -16.36 15.14 11.94
CA VAL A 168 -16.27 14.75 10.53
C VAL A 168 -14.83 14.47 10.20
N VAL A 169 -14.53 13.26 9.77
CA VAL A 169 -13.18 12.83 9.38
C VAL A 169 -13.07 12.87 7.85
N LEU A 170 -12.11 13.64 7.35
CA LEU A 170 -11.90 13.85 5.91
C LEU A 170 -10.49 13.46 5.49
N CYS A 171 -10.38 12.72 4.39
CA CYS A 171 -9.10 12.39 3.80
C CYS A 171 -8.42 13.64 3.21
N GLN A 172 -7.15 13.84 3.53
CA GLN A 172 -6.32 14.97 3.08
C GLN A 172 -5.32 14.59 1.99
N THR A 173 -5.32 13.33 1.58
CA THR A 173 -4.40 12.84 0.53
C THR A 173 -5.17 12.12 -0.56
N ALA A 174 -4.71 12.29 -1.79
CA ALA A 174 -5.10 11.45 -2.91
C ALA A 174 -3.98 10.45 -3.14
N LYS A 175 -4.27 9.16 -3.05
CA LYS A 175 -3.30 8.08 -3.19
C LYS A 175 -3.68 7.15 -4.33
N PHE A 176 -2.70 6.88 -5.17
CA PHE A 176 -2.89 6.10 -6.40
C PHE A 176 -1.94 4.92 -6.43
N ARG A 177 -2.43 3.80 -6.93
CA ARG A 177 -1.59 2.67 -7.35
C ARG A 177 -0.74 3.06 -8.56
N PRO A 178 0.35 2.35 -8.85
CA PRO A 178 1.15 2.60 -10.06
C PRO A 178 0.35 2.54 -11.38
N SER A 179 -0.77 1.80 -11.38
CA SER A 179 -1.72 1.75 -12.51
C SER A 179 -2.48 3.06 -12.76
N GLY A 180 -2.42 4.03 -11.84
CA GLY A 180 -3.15 5.28 -11.88
C GLY A 180 -4.50 5.27 -11.16
N GLU A 181 -4.97 4.10 -10.72
CA GLU A 181 -6.23 3.99 -9.99
C GLU A 181 -6.05 4.37 -8.52
N PRO A 182 -7.04 5.06 -7.91
CA PRO A 182 -6.97 5.39 -6.50
C PRO A 182 -7.00 4.11 -5.62
N PHE A 183 -6.34 4.19 -4.48
CA PHE A 183 -6.53 3.21 -3.42
C PHE A 183 -7.87 3.43 -2.74
N ASP A 184 -8.14 4.70 -2.38
CA ASP A 184 -9.32 5.04 -1.59
C ASP A 184 -10.61 4.73 -2.36
N GLY A 185 -11.48 3.96 -1.73
CA GLY A 185 -12.74 3.49 -2.28
C GLY A 185 -12.67 2.26 -3.21
N LEU A 186 -11.50 1.93 -3.75
CA LEU A 186 -11.34 0.77 -4.65
C LEU A 186 -10.52 -0.36 -4.03
N GLY A 187 -9.58 -0.04 -3.15
CA GLY A 187 -8.64 -0.99 -2.58
C GLY A 187 -7.71 -1.62 -3.62
N VAL A 188 -7.18 -2.78 -3.29
CA VAL A 188 -6.33 -3.58 -4.17
C VAL A 188 -7.11 -4.82 -4.63
N PRO A 189 -7.38 -4.96 -5.94
CA PRO A 189 -8.11 -6.13 -6.43
C PRO A 189 -7.22 -7.38 -6.31
N PRO A 190 -7.79 -8.56 -5.98
CA PRO A 190 -7.06 -9.81 -5.99
C PRO A 190 -6.69 -10.24 -7.43
N ASP A 191 -5.76 -11.20 -7.56
CA ASP A 191 -5.47 -11.90 -8.82
C ASP A 191 -6.43 -13.07 -9.03
N VAL A 192 -6.85 -13.68 -7.91
CA VAL A 192 -7.84 -14.76 -7.88
C VAL A 192 -8.99 -14.33 -6.98
N VAL A 193 -10.13 -14.03 -7.61
CA VAL A 193 -11.35 -13.68 -6.87
C VAL A 193 -11.92 -14.91 -6.21
N MET A 194 -12.10 -14.86 -4.90
CA MET A 194 -12.73 -15.92 -4.12
C MET A 194 -13.42 -15.35 -2.88
N GLU A 195 -14.70 -15.53 -2.75
CA GLU A 195 -15.48 -15.08 -1.61
C GLU A 195 -15.57 -16.15 -0.54
N ALA A 196 -15.56 -15.71 0.72
CA ALA A 196 -15.84 -16.58 1.86
C ALA A 196 -17.30 -17.07 1.80
N THR A 197 -17.50 -18.38 1.91
CA THR A 197 -18.83 -19.01 1.96
C THR A 197 -19.54 -18.70 3.29
N PRO A 198 -20.86 -18.94 3.40
CA PRO A 198 -21.54 -18.84 4.69
C PRO A 198 -20.93 -19.76 5.77
N ARG A 199 -20.42 -20.93 5.40
CA ARG A 199 -19.74 -21.84 6.34
C ARG A 199 -18.42 -21.27 6.84
N ASP A 200 -17.65 -20.59 5.97
CA ASP A 200 -16.41 -19.92 6.33
C ASP A 200 -16.68 -18.78 7.32
N ARG A 201 -17.71 -17.97 7.05
CA ARG A 201 -18.13 -16.86 7.94
C ARG A 201 -18.60 -17.34 9.31
N MET A 202 -19.09 -18.59 9.42
CA MET A 202 -19.43 -19.22 10.69
C MET A 202 -18.25 -19.95 11.37
N GLY A 203 -17.04 -19.86 10.81
CA GLY A 203 -15.85 -20.53 11.32
C GLY A 203 -15.89 -22.08 11.20
N LYS A 204 -16.73 -22.62 10.31
CA LYS A 204 -16.87 -24.08 10.11
C LYS A 204 -15.96 -24.63 9.01
N SER A 205 -15.39 -23.78 8.20
CA SER A 205 -14.44 -24.08 7.12
C SER A 205 -13.63 -22.84 6.78
N ASP A 206 -12.61 -22.98 5.94
CA ASP A 206 -11.89 -21.88 5.31
C ASP A 206 -11.58 -22.26 3.86
N SER A 207 -12.59 -22.12 3.01
CA SER A 207 -12.49 -22.53 1.61
C SER A 207 -11.45 -21.72 0.84
N VAL A 208 -11.18 -20.46 1.24
CA VAL A 208 -10.16 -19.60 0.62
C VAL A 208 -8.77 -20.11 0.94
N LEU A 209 -8.51 -20.45 2.20
CA LEU A 209 -7.23 -21.03 2.62
C LEU A 209 -7.02 -22.41 2.00
N ASP A 210 -8.04 -23.26 1.97
CA ASP A 210 -7.98 -24.60 1.36
C ASP A 210 -7.60 -24.50 -0.13
N ALA A 211 -8.21 -23.57 -0.86
CA ALA A 211 -7.90 -23.34 -2.27
C ALA A 211 -6.47 -22.81 -2.46
N ALA A 212 -5.98 -21.95 -1.55
CA ALA A 212 -4.60 -21.46 -1.59
C ALA A 212 -3.59 -22.60 -1.34
N LEU A 213 -3.86 -23.49 -0.38
CA LEU A 213 -3.04 -24.69 -0.12
C LEU A 213 -2.98 -25.61 -1.32
N LEU A 214 -4.13 -25.90 -1.96
CA LEU A 214 -4.20 -26.70 -3.16
C LEU A 214 -3.43 -26.08 -4.34
N ARG A 215 -3.40 -24.75 -4.43
CA ARG A 215 -2.64 -24.05 -5.48
C ARG A 215 -1.14 -24.12 -5.27
N LEU A 216 -0.67 -24.13 -4.02
CA LEU A 216 0.76 -24.26 -3.69
C LEU A 216 1.28 -25.70 -3.80
N ALA A 217 0.39 -26.69 -3.79
CA ALA A 217 0.75 -28.10 -3.90
C ALA A 217 1.00 -28.56 -5.34
N LYS A 218 0.69 -27.72 -6.33
CA LYS A 218 0.92 -27.95 -7.77
C LYS A 218 2.25 -27.39 -8.21
#